data_eecb44ba8441bb2f6a0b456990f0c7a4
#
_entry.id   eecb44ba8441bb2f6a0b456990f0c7a4
#
_cell.length_a   1.000
_cell.length_b   1.000
_cell.length_c   1.000
_cell.angle_alpha   90.00
_cell.angle_beta   90.00
_cell.angle_gamma   90.00
#
_symmetry.space_group_name_H-M   'P 1'
#
loop_
_entity.id
_entity.type
_entity.pdbx_description
1 polymer ?
#
loop_
_entity_poly.entity_id
_entity_poly.type
_entity_poly.pdbx_seq_one_letter_code
_entity_poly.pdbx_strand_id
1 'polypeptide(L)'
;MVYICSPLRANARFTMEENLERAKAICRHCAVNGVLAIAVHLYFTQFLDDNIEEERVCGMEHGKALLAMCEEVWVFGDIISSGMQAEIELAEELGIPIKYFPDVDAWLGGKIC
;
A
#
# COMPACT_ATOMS: atom_id res chain seq x y z
N MET A 1 -11.06 8.32 1.84
CA MET A 1 -9.61 8.06 1.76
C MET A 1 -9.38 6.66 1.20
N VAL A 2 -8.41 6.53 0.31
CA VAL A 2 -8.04 5.26 -0.32
C VAL A 2 -6.81 4.69 0.39
N TYR A 3 -6.85 3.41 0.71
CA TYR A 3 -5.71 2.70 1.27
C TYR A 3 -4.88 2.10 0.13
N ILE A 4 -3.61 2.44 0.09
CA ILE A 4 -2.69 1.91 -0.92
C ILE A 4 -2.05 0.62 -0.38
N CYS A 5 -2.40 -0.50 -1.00
CA CYS A 5 -1.85 -1.81 -0.67
C CYS A 5 -0.74 -2.12 -1.68
N SER A 6 0.51 -2.04 -1.25
CA SER A 6 1.67 -2.22 -2.11
C SER A 6 2.80 -2.93 -1.36
N PRO A 7 3.78 -3.52 -2.08
CA PRO A 7 4.89 -4.22 -1.42
C PRO A 7 5.80 -3.26 -0.65
N LEU A 8 6.35 -3.71 0.46
CA LEU A 8 7.39 -3.00 1.21
C LEU A 8 8.73 -3.74 1.13
N ARG A 9 8.77 -4.97 1.62
CA ARG A 9 9.99 -5.78 1.64
C ARG A 9 10.46 -6.13 0.24
N ALA A 10 11.76 -6.34 0.09
CA ALA A 10 12.33 -6.77 -1.19
C ALA A 10 11.65 -8.04 -1.69
N ASN A 11 11.44 -8.10 -2.99
CA ASN A 11 10.87 -9.27 -3.67
C ASN A 11 11.73 -9.59 -4.90
N ALA A 12 11.24 -10.47 -5.78
CA ALA A 12 11.98 -10.92 -6.97
C ALA A 12 12.32 -9.78 -7.95
N ARG A 13 11.59 -8.67 -7.92
CA ARG A 13 11.75 -7.55 -8.86
C ARG A 13 12.37 -6.30 -8.26
N PHE A 14 12.03 -6.01 -7.00
CA PHE A 14 12.35 -4.71 -6.41
C PHE A 14 12.95 -4.85 -5.02
N THR A 15 13.90 -3.95 -4.71
CA THR A 15 14.41 -3.78 -3.35
C THR A 15 13.37 -3.03 -2.52
N MET A 16 13.57 -3.00 -1.20
CA MET A 16 12.72 -2.23 -0.30
C MET A 16 12.72 -0.73 -0.66
N GLU A 17 13.91 -0.19 -1.00
CA GLU A 17 14.01 1.22 -1.41
C GLU A 17 13.21 1.50 -2.67
N GLU A 18 13.30 0.61 -3.66
CA GLU A 18 12.53 0.73 -4.89
C GLU A 18 11.03 0.63 -4.64
N ASN A 19 10.60 -0.25 -3.74
CA ASN A 19 9.21 -0.36 -3.36
C ASN A 19 8.70 0.93 -2.70
N LEU A 20 9.50 1.56 -1.84
CA LEU A 20 9.15 2.83 -1.23
C LEU A 20 9.06 3.95 -2.25
N GLU A 21 9.99 4.01 -3.21
CA GLU A 21 9.95 5.01 -4.28
C GLU A 21 8.71 4.83 -5.17
N ARG A 22 8.33 3.59 -5.45
CA ARG A 22 7.12 3.30 -6.22
C ARG A 22 5.87 3.72 -5.45
N ALA A 23 5.83 3.48 -4.16
CA ALA A 23 4.71 3.92 -3.30
C ALA A 23 4.60 5.45 -3.28
N LYS A 24 5.72 6.17 -3.24
CA LYS A 24 5.72 7.64 -3.35
C LYS A 24 5.12 8.10 -4.68
N ALA A 25 5.52 7.47 -5.78
CA ALA A 25 4.99 7.81 -7.10
C ALA A 25 3.49 7.56 -7.18
N ILE A 26 3.00 6.47 -6.61
CA ILE A 26 1.57 6.15 -6.54
C ILE A 26 0.82 7.23 -5.76
N CYS A 27 1.32 7.59 -4.58
CA CYS A 27 0.68 8.60 -3.74
C CYS A 27 0.69 9.97 -4.39
N ARG A 28 1.81 10.35 -5.06
CA ARG A 28 1.87 11.60 -5.81
C ARG A 28 0.82 11.64 -6.91
N HIS A 29 0.72 10.55 -7.67
CA HIS A 29 -0.25 10.46 -8.78
C HIS A 29 -1.68 10.59 -8.26
N CYS A 30 -2.00 9.96 -7.14
CA CYS A 30 -3.28 10.14 -6.48
C CYS A 30 -3.52 11.61 -6.08
N ALA A 31 -2.56 12.21 -5.38
CA ALA A 31 -2.71 13.55 -4.84
C ALA A 31 -2.93 14.60 -5.94
N VAL A 32 -2.13 14.56 -7.01
CA VAL A 32 -2.26 15.53 -8.12
C VAL A 32 -3.53 15.31 -8.94
N ASN A 33 -4.17 14.17 -8.81
CA ASN A 33 -5.45 13.87 -9.45
C ASN A 33 -6.65 13.99 -8.48
N GLY A 34 -6.43 14.58 -7.33
CA GLY A 34 -7.51 14.87 -6.36
C GLY A 34 -7.97 13.67 -5.53
N VAL A 35 -7.16 12.63 -5.45
CA VAL A 35 -7.48 11.42 -4.67
C VAL A 35 -6.68 11.44 -3.37
N LEU A 36 -7.39 11.48 -2.24
CA LEU A 36 -6.76 11.37 -0.93
C LEU A 36 -6.44 9.90 -0.65
N ALA A 37 -5.16 9.58 -0.63
CA ALA A 37 -4.69 8.21 -0.45
C ALA A 37 -3.63 8.14 0.63
N ILE A 38 -3.52 6.99 1.29
CA ILE A 38 -2.48 6.74 2.28
C ILE A 38 -1.76 5.43 1.97
N ALA A 39 -0.42 5.49 1.92
CA ALA A 39 0.46 4.33 1.89
C ALA A 39 1.18 4.27 3.24
N VAL A 40 0.77 3.36 4.11
CA VAL A 40 1.28 3.30 5.49
C VAL A 40 2.78 3.03 5.55
N HIS A 41 3.34 2.37 4.54
CA HIS A 41 4.79 2.12 4.47
C HIS A 41 5.59 3.44 4.40
N LEU A 42 5.04 4.48 3.79
CA LEU A 42 5.72 5.77 3.71
C LEU A 42 5.70 6.53 5.04
N TYR A 43 4.73 6.23 5.87
CA TYR A 43 4.59 6.87 7.17
C TYR A 43 5.37 6.10 8.25
N PHE A 44 5.04 4.84 8.45
CA PHE A 44 5.60 4.06 9.56
C PHE A 44 7.11 3.81 9.42
N THR A 45 7.65 3.70 8.21
CA THR A 45 9.10 3.52 8.02
C THR A 45 9.93 4.73 8.41
N GLN A 46 9.30 5.88 8.67
CA GLN A 46 10.01 7.06 9.17
C GLN A 46 10.48 6.88 10.62
N PHE A 47 9.85 6.00 11.38
CA PHE A 47 10.16 5.86 12.81
C PHE A 47 10.07 4.41 13.33
N LEU A 48 9.56 3.46 12.56
CA LEU A 48 9.57 2.04 12.91
C LEU A 48 10.57 1.30 12.02
N ASP A 49 11.32 0.38 12.63
CA ASP A 49 12.30 -0.45 11.92
C ASP A 49 11.65 -1.81 11.59
N ASP A 50 11.44 -2.07 10.30
CA ASP A 50 10.83 -3.31 9.82
C ASP A 50 11.67 -4.55 10.10
N ASN A 51 12.95 -4.39 10.46
CA ASN A 51 13.83 -5.49 10.84
C ASN A 51 13.71 -5.87 12.32
N ILE A 52 13.00 -5.06 13.12
CA ILE A 52 12.71 -5.37 14.53
C ILE A 52 11.29 -5.92 14.59
N GLU A 53 11.14 -7.18 15.02
CA GLU A 53 9.87 -7.91 14.96
C GLU A 53 8.73 -7.18 15.68
N GLU A 54 8.96 -6.66 16.88
CA GLU A 54 7.92 -5.93 17.61
C GLU A 54 7.47 -4.67 16.89
N GLU A 55 8.39 -3.97 16.22
CA GLU A 55 8.08 -2.76 15.47
C GLU A 55 7.37 -3.11 14.16
N ARG A 56 7.76 -4.21 13.51
CA ARG A 56 7.10 -4.69 12.31
C ARG A 56 5.63 -5.05 12.61
N VAL A 57 5.39 -5.78 13.70
CA VAL A 57 4.03 -6.14 14.13
C VAL A 57 3.23 -4.90 14.49
N CYS A 58 3.84 -3.94 15.18
CA CYS A 58 3.23 -2.66 15.52
C CYS A 58 2.75 -1.93 14.26
N GLY A 59 3.61 -1.82 13.25
CA GLY A 59 3.27 -1.20 11.97
C GLY A 59 2.14 -1.91 11.26
N MET A 60 2.13 -3.24 11.28
CA MET A 60 1.06 -4.04 10.67
C MET A 60 -0.28 -3.81 11.36
N GLU A 61 -0.30 -3.79 12.68
CA GLU A 61 -1.54 -3.58 13.45
C GLU A 61 -2.12 -2.18 13.25
N HIS A 62 -1.25 -1.16 13.27
CA HIS A 62 -1.70 0.22 12.99
C HIS A 62 -2.13 0.39 11.53
N GLY A 63 -1.45 -0.29 10.61
CA GLY A 63 -1.83 -0.30 9.20
C GLY A 63 -3.23 -0.87 8.99
N LYS A 64 -3.55 -1.97 9.66
CA LYS A 64 -4.89 -2.58 9.61
C LYS A 64 -5.96 -1.65 10.17
N ALA A 65 -5.64 -0.94 11.26
CA ALA A 65 -6.56 0.03 11.85
C ALA A 65 -6.86 1.18 10.88
N LEU A 66 -5.84 1.68 10.18
CA LEU A 66 -6.02 2.72 9.16
C LEU A 66 -6.83 2.20 7.96
N LEU A 67 -6.55 0.99 7.51
CA LEU A 67 -7.28 0.37 6.40
C LEU A 67 -8.77 0.32 6.71
N ALA A 68 -9.12 -0.06 7.94
CA ALA A 68 -10.52 -0.15 8.38
C ALA A 68 -11.26 1.19 8.32
N MET A 69 -10.53 2.30 8.29
CA MET A 69 -11.09 3.65 8.20
C MET A 69 -11.19 4.16 6.76
N CYS A 70 -10.68 3.40 5.79
CA CYS A 70 -10.67 3.82 4.39
C CYS A 70 -11.91 3.32 3.66
N GLU A 71 -12.29 4.03 2.60
CA GLU A 71 -13.47 3.74 1.80
C GLU A 71 -13.19 2.72 0.70
N GLU A 72 -11.94 2.67 0.23
CA GLU A 72 -11.50 1.73 -0.81
C GLU A 72 -10.08 1.28 -0.51
N VAL A 73 -9.73 0.10 -1.03
CA VAL A 73 -8.36 -0.42 -1.02
C VAL A 73 -7.91 -0.60 -2.47
N TRP A 74 -6.79 0.01 -2.81
CA TRP A 74 -6.20 -0.12 -4.14
C TRP A 74 -4.93 -0.94 -4.04
N VAL A 75 -4.90 -2.08 -4.74
CA VAL A 75 -3.79 -3.05 -4.72
C VAL A 75 -2.91 -2.82 -5.94
N PHE A 76 -1.62 -2.58 -5.71
CA PHE A 76 -0.66 -2.27 -6.75
C PHE A 76 0.40 -3.34 -6.92
N GLY A 77 0.64 -3.73 -8.16
CA GLY A 77 1.64 -4.71 -8.53
C GLY A 77 1.06 -6.09 -8.76
N ASP A 78 1.85 -6.95 -9.40
CA ASP A 78 1.46 -8.32 -9.71
C ASP A 78 2.06 -9.35 -8.74
N ILE A 79 2.90 -8.89 -7.81
CA ILE A 79 3.45 -9.74 -6.74
C ILE A 79 2.74 -9.37 -5.45
N ILE A 80 1.96 -10.32 -4.94
CA ILE A 80 1.20 -10.11 -3.68
C ILE A 80 1.97 -10.76 -2.54
N SER A 81 2.50 -9.94 -1.64
CA SER A 81 3.20 -10.42 -0.45
C SER A 81 2.21 -10.95 0.59
N SER A 82 2.73 -11.64 1.61
CA SER A 82 1.89 -12.14 2.71
C SER A 82 1.22 -10.98 3.46
N GLY A 83 1.92 -9.85 3.62
CA GLY A 83 1.35 -8.65 4.25
C GLY A 83 0.23 -8.05 3.42
N MET A 84 0.42 -7.94 2.11
CA MET A 84 -0.61 -7.49 1.19
C MET A 84 -1.82 -8.41 1.21
N GLN A 85 -1.60 -9.73 1.22
CA GLN A 85 -2.69 -10.70 1.28
C GLN A 85 -3.52 -10.54 2.55
N ALA A 86 -2.88 -10.30 3.69
CA ALA A 86 -3.58 -10.06 4.95
C ALA A 86 -4.45 -8.80 4.88
N GLU A 87 -3.96 -7.75 4.23
CA GLU A 87 -4.73 -6.50 4.04
C GLU A 87 -5.91 -6.71 3.10
N ILE A 88 -5.71 -7.47 2.02
CA ILE A 88 -6.78 -7.81 1.08
C ILE A 88 -7.89 -8.59 1.79
N GLU A 89 -7.52 -9.59 2.59
CA GLU A 89 -8.49 -10.39 3.35
C GLU A 89 -9.25 -9.55 4.36
N LEU A 90 -8.58 -8.63 5.04
CA LEU A 90 -9.24 -7.71 5.97
C LEU A 90 -10.25 -6.82 5.24
N ALA A 91 -9.87 -6.27 4.09
CA ALA A 91 -10.78 -5.46 3.29
C ALA A 91 -12.01 -6.25 2.87
N GLU A 92 -11.83 -7.50 2.47
CA GLU A 92 -12.94 -8.39 2.11
C GLU A 92 -13.87 -8.64 3.30
N GLU A 93 -13.32 -8.93 4.47
CA GLU A 93 -14.09 -9.13 5.70
C GLU A 93 -14.92 -7.89 6.07
N LEU A 94 -14.34 -6.70 5.87
CA LEU A 94 -15.00 -5.44 6.22
C LEU A 94 -15.94 -4.94 5.11
N GLY A 95 -16.01 -5.62 3.97
CA GLY A 95 -16.83 -5.21 2.84
C GLY A 95 -16.31 -3.95 2.13
N ILE A 96 -15.03 -3.64 2.26
CA ILE A 96 -14.43 -2.47 1.61
C ILE A 96 -14.10 -2.83 0.15
N PRO A 97 -14.55 -2.03 -0.83
CA PRO A 97 -14.25 -2.29 -2.24
C PRO A 97 -12.76 -2.30 -2.53
N ILE A 98 -12.32 -3.27 -3.34
CA ILE A 98 -10.92 -3.44 -3.71
C ILE A 98 -10.77 -3.27 -5.22
N LYS A 99 -9.78 -2.47 -5.62
CA LYS A 99 -9.39 -2.32 -7.02
C LYS A 99 -7.96 -2.80 -7.20
N TYR A 100 -7.68 -3.49 -8.30
CA TYR A 100 -6.36 -4.06 -8.58
C TYR A 100 -5.71 -3.37 -9.77
N PHE A 101 -4.45 -2.99 -9.60
CA PHE A 101 -3.62 -2.35 -10.64
C PHE A 101 -2.31 -3.13 -10.77
N PRO A 102 -2.32 -4.27 -11.48
CA PRO A 102 -1.11 -5.12 -11.58
C PRO A 102 0.01 -4.48 -12.38
N ASP A 103 -0.31 -3.63 -13.36
CA ASP A 103 0.68 -2.88 -14.14
C ASP A 103 0.76 -1.45 -13.62
N VAL A 104 1.64 -1.25 -12.64
CA VAL A 104 1.81 0.05 -11.97
C VAL A 104 2.29 1.12 -12.93
N ASP A 105 3.22 0.79 -13.83
CA ASP A 105 3.77 1.76 -14.76
C ASP A 105 2.70 2.27 -15.74
N ALA A 106 1.85 1.38 -16.23
CA ALA A 106 0.72 1.77 -17.08
C ALA A 106 -0.26 2.68 -16.32
N TRP A 107 -0.54 2.34 -15.06
CA TRP A 107 -1.44 3.14 -14.23
C TRP A 107 -0.86 4.54 -13.95
N LEU A 108 0.44 4.62 -13.68
CA LEU A 108 1.13 5.90 -13.44
C LEU A 108 1.13 6.80 -14.69
N GLY A 109 1.10 6.21 -15.88
CA GLY A 109 1.05 6.95 -17.14
C GLY A 109 -0.35 7.41 -17.54
N GLY A 110 -1.39 6.99 -16.84
CA GLY A 110 -2.79 7.29 -17.13
C GLY A 110 -3.37 8.36 -16.23
N LYS A 111 -4.65 8.67 -16.48
CA LYS A 111 -5.42 9.57 -15.62
C LYS A 111 -6.26 8.72 -14.66
N ILE A 112 -6.43 9.25 -13.45
CA ILE A 112 -7.35 8.68 -12.48
C ILE A 112 -8.70 9.37 -12.70
N CYS A 113 -9.69 8.59 -13.09
CA CYS A 113 -11.04 9.12 -13.33
C CYS A 113 -11.95 8.85 -12.15
#